data_860062c70033d1926d126c110020ef41
#
_entry.id   860062c70033d1926d126c110020ef41
#
_cell.length_a   1.000
_cell.length_b   1.000
_cell.length_c   1.000
_cell.angle_alpha   90.00
_cell.angle_beta   90.00
_cell.angle_gamma   90.00
#
_symmetry.space_group_name_H-M   'P 1'
#
loop_
_entity.id
_entity.type
_entity.pdbx_description
1 polymer ?
#
loop_
_entity_poly.entity_id
_entity_poly.type
_entity_poly.pdbx_seq_one_letter_code
_entity_poly.pdbx_strand_id
1 'polypeptide(L)'
;MQKGIKFRIYPNREQKNFIHQTLGCCRFIYNRGLAMRKEGYENGEKIGYSQTSAMLTELKKQEEFAFLKAADSIALQQSLRDLDRGFVNFFEKRASYPTFKSKHNRFQSYRTVNQKDNIRIVGRYIKLPKLGFVKIRQSMEVEKINHVIIEHTPAGKYFAVLNVDFEPEPRSNAGGTMGIDVGIKAFYSDSNGNTVSNPRYLERSMRKLIREQRRLSRKQKDSHNREKQRIRVARVYEKVTNQRNDFLQKQSTMLVRENQTICIEDLNVKGMIRNHKLSKSIASVSWAKFFEMLEYKAGWYGNEIHRVPTMYPSSQTCSCCGYRNLRIKNLGIRIWECPKCHAVHDRDTNASINILKKGLQMQSA
;
A
#
# COMPACT_ATOMS: atom_id res chain seq x y z
N MET A 1 10.84 11.85 -11.32
CA MET A 1 10.28 10.94 -10.27
C MET A 1 9.69 9.68 -10.90
N GLN A 2 9.38 8.62 -10.11
CA GLN A 2 8.76 7.40 -10.65
C GLN A 2 7.37 7.18 -10.06
N LYS A 3 6.46 6.69 -10.91
CA LYS A 3 5.06 6.42 -10.54
C LYS A 3 4.63 5.03 -10.99
N GLY A 4 3.93 4.32 -10.12
CA GLY A 4 3.31 3.03 -10.45
C GLY A 4 1.86 3.21 -10.94
N ILE A 5 1.57 2.79 -12.18
CA ILE A 5 0.22 2.85 -12.77
C ILE A 5 -0.30 1.43 -12.94
N LYS A 6 -1.44 1.13 -12.33
CA LYS A 6 -2.02 -0.21 -12.31
C LYS A 6 -3.16 -0.34 -13.33
N PHE A 7 -2.96 -1.18 -14.34
CA PHE A 7 -3.96 -1.50 -15.34
C PHE A 7 -4.45 -2.94 -15.23
N ARG A 8 -5.72 -3.15 -15.51
CA ARG A 8 -6.29 -4.49 -15.66
C ARG A 8 -5.85 -5.11 -16.96
N ILE A 9 -5.34 -6.36 -16.92
CA ILE A 9 -5.04 -7.15 -18.12
C ILE A 9 -5.94 -8.39 -18.21
N TYR A 10 -6.16 -8.86 -19.45
CA TYR A 10 -7.06 -9.96 -19.76
C TYR A 10 -6.31 -11.02 -20.57
N PRO A 11 -5.44 -11.82 -19.91
CA PRO A 11 -4.71 -12.89 -20.58
C PRO A 11 -5.66 -14.00 -21.01
N ASN A 12 -5.39 -14.60 -22.18
CA ASN A 12 -6.04 -15.81 -22.65
C ASN A 12 -5.60 -17.05 -21.84
N ARG A 13 -6.02 -18.25 -22.21
CA ARG A 13 -5.73 -19.49 -21.47
C ARG A 13 -4.23 -19.79 -21.46
N GLU A 14 -3.56 -19.70 -22.60
CA GLU A 14 -2.13 -19.95 -22.74
C GLU A 14 -1.30 -18.93 -21.97
N GLN A 15 -1.65 -17.64 -22.10
CA GLN A 15 -1.01 -16.55 -21.38
C GLN A 15 -1.18 -16.69 -19.85
N LYS A 16 -2.34 -17.15 -19.35
CA LYS A 16 -2.52 -17.47 -17.93
C LYS A 16 -1.58 -18.59 -17.49
N ASN A 17 -1.48 -19.65 -18.26
CA ASN A 17 -0.57 -20.76 -17.96
C ASN A 17 0.88 -20.25 -17.89
N PHE A 18 1.31 -19.47 -18.87
CA PHE A 18 2.64 -18.87 -18.86
C PHE A 18 2.90 -17.96 -17.66
N ILE A 19 1.93 -17.10 -17.30
CA ILE A 19 2.04 -16.24 -16.10
C ILE A 19 2.21 -17.12 -14.85
N HIS A 20 1.41 -18.17 -14.68
CA HIS A 20 1.51 -19.06 -13.53
C HIS A 20 2.82 -19.85 -13.50
N GLN A 21 3.32 -20.28 -14.66
CA GLN A 21 4.62 -20.92 -14.78
C GLN A 21 5.74 -19.96 -14.37
N THR A 22 5.74 -18.74 -14.89
CA THR A 22 6.73 -17.69 -14.53
C THR A 22 6.68 -17.38 -13.02
N LEU A 23 5.49 -17.23 -12.43
CA LEU A 23 5.31 -17.06 -10.98
C LEU A 23 5.89 -18.22 -10.18
N GLY A 24 5.70 -19.45 -10.65
CA GLY A 24 6.29 -20.66 -10.06
C GLY A 24 7.81 -20.67 -10.12
N CYS A 25 8.39 -20.36 -11.27
CA CYS A 25 9.83 -20.26 -11.48
C CYS A 25 10.46 -19.15 -10.62
N CYS A 26 9.86 -17.97 -10.57
CA CYS A 26 10.34 -16.86 -9.72
C CYS A 26 10.34 -17.24 -8.23
N ARG A 27 9.28 -17.93 -7.77
CA ARG A 27 9.22 -18.43 -6.39
C ARG A 27 10.30 -19.47 -6.13
N PHE A 28 10.50 -20.43 -7.04
CA PHE A 28 11.53 -21.45 -6.93
C PHE A 28 12.92 -20.84 -6.81
N ILE A 29 13.29 -19.93 -7.71
CA ILE A 29 14.60 -19.27 -7.73
C ILE A 29 14.81 -18.41 -6.48
N TYR A 30 13.78 -17.65 -6.04
CA TYR A 30 13.84 -16.89 -4.80
C TYR A 30 14.15 -17.81 -3.60
N ASN A 31 13.44 -18.94 -3.50
CA ASN A 31 13.60 -19.86 -2.40
C ASN A 31 14.97 -20.58 -2.42
N ARG A 32 15.46 -20.97 -3.61
CA ARG A 32 16.82 -21.54 -3.75
C ARG A 32 17.90 -20.53 -3.36
N GLY A 33 17.77 -19.27 -3.81
CA GLY A 33 18.67 -18.20 -3.41
C GLY A 33 18.65 -17.92 -1.90
N LEU A 34 17.47 -17.99 -1.27
CA LEU A 34 17.35 -17.84 0.18
C LEU A 34 17.98 -19.02 0.93
N ALA A 35 17.77 -20.26 0.46
CA ALA A 35 18.40 -21.46 1.04
C ALA A 35 19.93 -21.34 0.96
N MET A 36 20.46 -21.04 -0.24
CA MET A 36 21.90 -20.86 -0.45
C MET A 36 22.52 -19.80 0.50
N ARG A 37 21.82 -18.66 0.70
CA ARG A 37 22.29 -17.62 1.64
C ARG A 37 22.27 -18.07 3.09
N LYS A 38 21.31 -18.90 3.49
CA LYS A 38 21.23 -19.47 4.83
C LYS A 38 22.39 -20.45 5.08
N GLU A 39 22.57 -21.39 4.17
CA GLU A 39 23.65 -22.38 4.23
C GLU A 39 25.03 -21.70 4.24
N GLY A 40 25.24 -20.69 3.37
CA GLY A 40 26.48 -19.93 3.36
C GLY A 40 26.72 -19.19 4.67
N TYR A 41 25.71 -18.60 5.27
CA TYR A 41 25.87 -17.95 6.58
C TYR A 41 26.26 -18.93 7.69
N GLU A 42 25.66 -20.14 7.71
CA GLU A 42 25.98 -21.19 8.64
C GLU A 42 27.42 -21.69 8.47
N ASN A 43 27.95 -21.63 7.24
CA ASN A 43 29.33 -21.97 6.89
C ASN A 43 30.32 -20.79 6.99
N GLY A 44 29.88 -19.61 7.47
CA GLY A 44 30.72 -18.41 7.56
C GLY A 44 30.99 -17.68 6.24
N GLU A 45 30.26 -18.03 5.19
CA GLU A 45 30.41 -17.44 3.85
C GLU A 45 29.45 -16.27 3.64
N LYS A 46 29.92 -15.21 2.94
CA LYS A 46 29.09 -14.08 2.52
C LYS A 46 28.54 -14.31 1.12
N ILE A 47 27.29 -14.75 1.01
CA ILE A 47 26.62 -14.97 -0.25
C ILE A 47 25.72 -13.76 -0.59
N GLY A 48 26.03 -13.07 -1.69
CA GLY A 48 25.29 -11.93 -2.20
C GLY A 48 24.52 -12.22 -3.49
N TYR A 49 24.14 -11.14 -4.19
CA TYR A 49 23.45 -11.24 -5.49
C TYR A 49 24.29 -11.95 -6.55
N SER A 50 25.60 -11.70 -6.61
CA SER A 50 26.50 -12.27 -7.62
C SER A 50 26.48 -13.80 -7.59
N GLN A 51 26.67 -14.40 -6.41
CA GLN A 51 26.68 -15.86 -6.23
C GLN A 51 25.32 -16.48 -6.50
N THR A 52 24.21 -15.85 -6.06
CA THR A 52 22.87 -16.34 -6.36
C THR A 52 22.51 -16.21 -7.84
N SER A 53 23.04 -15.21 -8.54
CA SER A 53 22.89 -15.06 -10.00
C SER A 53 23.69 -16.10 -10.77
N ALA A 54 24.93 -16.44 -10.33
CA ALA A 54 25.72 -17.53 -10.87
C ALA A 54 24.99 -18.87 -10.70
N MET A 55 24.44 -19.15 -9.51
CA MET A 55 23.58 -20.33 -9.26
C MET A 55 22.44 -20.43 -10.30
N LEU A 56 21.73 -19.33 -10.59
CA LEU A 56 20.65 -19.36 -11.60
C LEU A 56 21.18 -19.75 -12.99
N THR A 57 22.38 -19.31 -13.35
CA THR A 57 23.01 -19.65 -14.64
C THR A 57 23.35 -21.14 -14.70
N GLU A 58 23.92 -21.69 -13.64
CA GLU A 58 24.25 -23.11 -13.57
C GLU A 58 23.00 -24.01 -13.52
N LEU A 59 21.96 -23.64 -12.76
CA LEU A 59 20.69 -24.36 -12.77
C LEU A 59 20.08 -24.45 -14.17
N LYS A 60 20.17 -23.39 -14.98
CA LYS A 60 19.64 -23.39 -16.35
C LYS A 60 20.39 -24.33 -17.30
N LYS A 61 21.62 -24.73 -16.98
CA LYS A 61 22.39 -25.72 -17.80
C LYS A 61 21.92 -27.14 -17.54
N GLN A 62 21.44 -27.43 -16.33
CA GLN A 62 21.00 -28.76 -15.91
C GLN A 62 19.67 -29.12 -16.56
N GLU A 63 19.52 -30.36 -16.99
CA GLU A 63 18.34 -30.86 -17.70
C GLU A 63 17.11 -30.90 -16.79
N GLU A 64 17.29 -31.23 -15.51
CA GLU A 64 16.26 -31.23 -14.49
C GLU A 64 15.54 -29.86 -14.33
N PHE A 65 16.26 -28.75 -14.57
CA PHE A 65 15.75 -27.39 -14.43
C PHE A 65 15.47 -26.71 -15.79
N ALA A 66 15.35 -27.47 -16.87
CA ALA A 66 15.08 -26.95 -18.21
C ALA A 66 13.82 -26.06 -18.28
N PHE A 67 12.84 -26.30 -17.39
CA PHE A 67 11.63 -25.48 -17.27
C PHE A 67 11.92 -23.99 -16.96
N LEU A 68 13.07 -23.67 -16.36
CA LEU A 68 13.48 -22.28 -16.10
C LEU A 68 13.78 -21.50 -17.40
N LYS A 69 14.16 -22.20 -18.48
CA LYS A 69 14.41 -21.58 -19.80
C LYS A 69 13.09 -21.09 -20.43
N ALA A 70 11.97 -21.72 -20.12
CA ALA A 70 10.65 -21.33 -20.61
C ALA A 70 10.16 -20.02 -19.98
N ALA A 71 10.53 -19.71 -18.73
CA ALA A 71 10.13 -18.49 -18.04
C ALA A 71 10.86 -17.25 -18.56
N ASP A 72 10.35 -16.05 -18.22
CA ASP A 72 11.02 -14.77 -18.47
C ASP A 72 12.33 -14.70 -17.67
N SER A 73 13.48 -14.66 -18.38
CA SER A 73 14.80 -14.63 -17.76
C SER A 73 15.03 -13.41 -16.88
N ILE A 74 14.49 -12.26 -17.28
CA ILE A 74 14.60 -11.02 -16.51
C ILE A 74 13.80 -11.15 -15.22
N ALA A 75 12.61 -11.73 -15.28
CA ALA A 75 11.79 -11.95 -14.08
C ALA A 75 12.48 -12.86 -13.05
N LEU A 76 13.21 -13.89 -13.50
CA LEU A 76 14.02 -14.74 -12.62
C LEU A 76 15.14 -13.95 -11.94
N GLN A 77 15.90 -13.14 -12.69
CA GLN A 77 16.95 -12.27 -12.14
C GLN A 77 16.37 -11.24 -11.16
N GLN A 78 15.23 -10.62 -11.51
CA GLN A 78 14.57 -9.66 -10.61
C GLN A 78 14.11 -10.31 -9.31
N SER A 79 13.74 -11.59 -9.34
CA SER A 79 13.39 -12.34 -8.12
C SER A 79 14.58 -12.47 -7.16
N LEU A 80 15.79 -12.64 -7.67
CA LEU A 80 17.04 -12.65 -6.86
C LEU A 80 17.42 -11.24 -6.38
N ARG A 81 17.23 -10.20 -7.20
CA ARG A 81 17.40 -8.80 -6.78
C ARG A 81 16.42 -8.39 -5.68
N ASP A 82 15.18 -8.91 -5.74
CA ASP A 82 14.18 -8.68 -4.68
C ASP A 82 14.57 -9.38 -3.38
N LEU A 83 15.19 -10.57 -3.46
CA LEU A 83 15.76 -11.25 -2.29
C LEU A 83 16.91 -10.43 -1.69
N ASP A 84 17.84 -9.96 -2.53
CA ASP A 84 18.96 -9.14 -2.10
C ASP A 84 18.52 -7.87 -1.39
N ARG A 85 17.56 -7.14 -1.98
CA ARG A 85 16.93 -5.97 -1.35
C ARG A 85 16.26 -6.32 -0.03
N GLY A 86 15.63 -7.51 0.07
CA GLY A 86 15.06 -8.03 1.30
C GLY A 86 16.09 -8.14 2.43
N PHE A 87 17.28 -8.63 2.13
CA PHE A 87 18.40 -8.70 3.09
C PHE A 87 18.93 -7.31 3.46
N VAL A 88 19.12 -6.41 2.49
CA VAL A 88 19.49 -5.02 2.76
C VAL A 88 18.50 -4.36 3.73
N ASN A 89 17.20 -4.48 3.47
CA ASN A 89 16.16 -3.93 4.35
C ASN A 89 16.16 -4.57 5.76
N PHE A 90 16.53 -5.85 5.87
CA PHE A 90 16.66 -6.52 7.16
C PHE A 90 17.85 -5.97 7.95
N PHE A 91 19.03 -5.87 7.34
CA PHE A 91 20.23 -5.34 8.01
C PHE A 91 20.07 -3.87 8.40
N GLU A 92 19.37 -3.08 7.60
CA GLU A 92 19.03 -1.70 7.92
C GLU A 92 17.81 -1.57 8.87
N LYS A 93 17.33 -2.67 9.45
CA LYS A 93 16.21 -2.72 10.41
C LYS A 93 14.87 -2.15 9.85
N ARG A 94 14.74 -2.06 8.53
CA ARG A 94 13.51 -1.61 7.85
C ARG A 94 12.48 -2.74 7.66
N ALA A 95 12.93 -3.99 7.67
CA ALA A 95 12.07 -5.17 7.50
C ALA A 95 12.56 -6.36 8.34
N SER A 96 11.67 -7.37 8.50
CA SER A 96 12.02 -8.64 9.09
C SER A 96 12.87 -9.48 8.15
N TYR A 97 13.51 -10.53 8.69
CA TYR A 97 14.30 -11.49 7.93
C TYR A 97 13.51 -12.09 6.76
N PRO A 98 14.09 -12.22 5.56
CA PRO A 98 13.42 -12.81 4.40
C PRO A 98 12.93 -14.23 4.68
N THR A 99 11.69 -14.53 4.25
CA THR A 99 11.05 -15.84 4.43
C THR A 99 10.81 -16.55 3.11
N PHE A 100 10.73 -17.89 3.14
CA PHE A 100 10.40 -18.68 1.96
C PHE A 100 9.01 -18.32 1.40
N LYS A 101 8.93 -18.14 0.08
CA LYS A 101 7.67 -17.87 -0.60
C LYS A 101 6.86 -19.16 -0.78
N SER A 102 5.57 -19.12 -0.45
CA SER A 102 4.65 -20.27 -0.58
C SER A 102 3.76 -20.18 -1.82
N LYS A 103 3.48 -21.30 -2.46
CA LYS A 103 2.45 -21.41 -3.53
C LYS A 103 1.02 -21.15 -3.00
N HIS A 104 0.82 -21.28 -1.70
CA HIS A 104 -0.47 -21.03 -1.06
C HIS A 104 -0.76 -19.54 -0.86
N ASN A 105 0.25 -18.66 -1.00
CA ASN A 105 0.00 -17.24 -1.07
C ASN A 105 -0.79 -16.93 -2.34
N ARG A 106 -2.00 -16.41 -2.16
CA ARG A 106 -2.95 -16.15 -3.25
C ARG A 106 -2.70 -14.84 -3.99
N PHE A 107 -1.93 -13.94 -3.41
CA PHE A 107 -1.41 -12.78 -4.12
C PHE A 107 0.00 -13.11 -4.58
N GLN A 108 0.19 -13.17 -5.88
CA GLN A 108 1.47 -13.49 -6.49
C GLN A 108 1.83 -12.46 -7.55
N SER A 109 3.10 -12.12 -7.64
CA SER A 109 3.59 -11.19 -8.64
C SER A 109 5.01 -11.53 -9.07
N TYR A 110 5.36 -11.11 -10.27
CA TYR A 110 6.75 -11.07 -10.75
C TYR A 110 7.00 -9.73 -11.44
N ARG A 111 8.25 -9.29 -11.43
CA ARG A 111 8.69 -8.05 -12.08
C ARG A 111 9.56 -8.38 -13.28
N THR A 112 9.35 -7.68 -14.39
CA THR A 112 10.20 -7.69 -15.56
C THR A 112 10.56 -6.27 -15.97
N VAL A 113 11.82 -6.05 -16.40
CA VAL A 113 12.34 -4.73 -16.74
C VAL A 113 12.30 -4.55 -18.26
N ASN A 114 11.94 -3.36 -18.69
CA ASN A 114 11.93 -3.02 -20.10
C ASN A 114 13.37 -2.91 -20.62
N GLN A 115 13.69 -3.73 -21.59
CA GLN A 115 14.97 -3.69 -22.31
C GLN A 115 14.67 -3.57 -23.80
N LYS A 116 15.25 -2.56 -24.46
CA LYS A 116 15.10 -2.33 -25.89
C LYS A 116 13.63 -2.32 -26.35
N ASP A 117 12.76 -1.64 -25.60
CA ASP A 117 11.32 -1.51 -25.85
C ASP A 117 10.54 -2.83 -26.01
N ASN A 118 11.00 -3.87 -25.33
CA ASN A 118 10.28 -5.13 -25.24
C ASN A 118 8.94 -5.03 -24.51
N ILE A 119 8.75 -3.98 -23.71
CA ILE A 119 7.52 -3.67 -22.99
C ILE A 119 6.97 -2.35 -23.51
N ARG A 120 5.85 -2.41 -24.23
CA ARG A 120 5.16 -1.23 -24.76
C ARG A 120 3.67 -1.46 -24.90
N ILE A 121 2.91 -0.38 -24.92
CA ILE A 121 1.47 -0.41 -25.21
C ILE A 121 1.27 -0.15 -26.70
N VAL A 122 0.46 -0.98 -27.35
CA VAL A 122 0.06 -0.82 -28.75
C VAL A 122 -1.46 -0.94 -28.83
N GLY A 123 -2.14 0.17 -29.00
CA GLY A 123 -3.60 0.24 -28.97
C GLY A 123 -4.18 -0.32 -27.66
N ARG A 124 -4.96 -1.38 -27.74
CA ARG A 124 -5.60 -2.01 -26.57
C ARG A 124 -4.80 -3.20 -26.00
N TYR A 125 -3.51 -3.31 -26.35
CA TYR A 125 -2.65 -4.40 -25.93
C TYR A 125 -1.37 -3.89 -25.30
N ILE A 126 -0.85 -4.61 -24.32
CA ILE A 126 0.49 -4.48 -23.81
C ILE A 126 1.33 -5.64 -24.34
N LYS A 127 2.47 -5.33 -24.96
CA LYS A 127 3.48 -6.33 -25.31
C LYS A 127 4.32 -6.62 -24.08
N LEU A 128 4.53 -7.88 -23.77
CA LEU A 128 5.32 -8.36 -22.62
C LEU A 128 6.31 -9.43 -23.09
N PRO A 129 7.53 -9.50 -22.51
CA PRO A 129 8.52 -10.51 -22.86
C PRO A 129 7.97 -11.93 -22.76
N LYS A 130 8.19 -12.75 -23.78
CA LYS A 130 7.70 -14.13 -23.93
C LYS A 130 6.18 -14.34 -23.87
N LEU A 131 5.43 -13.41 -23.29
CA LEU A 131 3.96 -13.49 -23.15
C LEU A 131 3.24 -12.92 -24.39
N GLY A 132 3.94 -12.10 -25.19
CA GLY A 132 3.36 -11.47 -26.37
C GLY A 132 2.39 -10.34 -26.02
N PHE A 133 1.40 -10.12 -26.88
CA PHE A 133 0.38 -9.08 -26.73
C PHE A 133 -0.76 -9.55 -25.84
N VAL A 134 -0.95 -8.84 -24.71
CA VAL A 134 -2.03 -9.11 -23.75
C VAL A 134 -3.01 -7.95 -23.76
N LYS A 135 -4.31 -8.22 -23.86
CA LYS A 135 -5.34 -7.20 -23.82
C LYS A 135 -5.30 -6.44 -22.48
N ILE A 136 -5.25 -5.10 -22.56
CA ILE A 136 -5.17 -4.20 -21.41
C ILE A 136 -6.37 -3.24 -21.40
N ARG A 137 -6.84 -2.87 -20.20
CA ARG A 137 -7.77 -1.76 -20.02
C ARG A 137 -6.97 -0.54 -19.56
N GLN A 138 -6.55 0.24 -20.52
CA GLN A 138 -5.83 1.49 -20.30
C GLN A 138 -6.82 2.60 -19.92
N SER A 139 -6.50 3.38 -18.90
CA SER A 139 -7.30 4.52 -18.42
C SER A 139 -6.58 5.85 -18.60
N MET A 140 -5.30 5.83 -19.00
CA MET A 140 -4.49 7.01 -19.28
C MET A 140 -3.35 6.63 -20.23
N GLU A 141 -2.81 7.59 -20.94
CA GLU A 141 -1.62 7.41 -21.78
C GLU A 141 -0.37 7.18 -20.93
N VAL A 142 0.55 6.40 -21.46
CA VAL A 142 1.83 6.05 -20.84
C VAL A 142 2.88 6.05 -21.92
N GLU A 143 3.85 6.94 -21.80
CA GLU A 143 4.90 7.12 -22.80
C GLU A 143 6.04 6.12 -22.59
N LYS A 144 6.76 6.21 -21.48
CA LYS A 144 7.95 5.41 -21.20
C LYS A 144 7.72 4.47 -20.01
N ILE A 145 7.91 3.19 -20.26
CA ILE A 145 7.77 2.14 -19.24
C ILE A 145 9.15 1.66 -18.83
N ASN A 146 9.53 1.81 -17.56
CA ASN A 146 10.81 1.34 -17.04
C ASN A 146 10.75 -0.16 -16.70
N HIS A 147 9.73 -0.59 -16.00
CA HIS A 147 9.48 -2.00 -15.70
C HIS A 147 7.98 -2.25 -15.46
N VAL A 148 7.61 -3.51 -15.48
CA VAL A 148 6.24 -3.95 -15.23
C VAL A 148 6.22 -5.01 -14.14
N ILE A 149 5.27 -4.89 -13.21
CA ILE A 149 4.93 -5.95 -12.26
C ILE A 149 3.63 -6.60 -12.72
N ILE A 150 3.68 -7.88 -13.03
CA ILE A 150 2.49 -8.67 -13.34
C ILE A 150 1.96 -9.27 -12.04
N GLU A 151 0.70 -8.98 -11.73
CA GLU A 151 0.05 -9.43 -10.51
C GLU A 151 -1.10 -10.40 -10.81
N HIS A 152 -1.16 -11.48 -10.05
CA HIS A 152 -2.34 -12.34 -9.94
C HIS A 152 -2.93 -12.19 -8.54
N THR A 153 -4.19 -11.75 -8.47
CA THR A 153 -4.86 -11.45 -7.20
C THR A 153 -5.66 -12.65 -6.67
N PRO A 154 -5.96 -12.69 -5.35
CA PRO A 154 -6.84 -13.70 -4.76
C PRO A 154 -8.23 -13.77 -5.40
N ALA A 155 -8.70 -12.70 -6.03
CA ALA A 155 -9.97 -12.64 -6.75
C ALA A 155 -9.92 -13.25 -8.17
N GLY A 156 -8.77 -13.83 -8.56
CA GLY A 156 -8.55 -14.45 -9.87
C GLY A 156 -8.38 -13.41 -11.00
N LYS A 157 -7.91 -12.23 -10.65
CA LYS A 157 -7.69 -11.13 -11.62
C LYS A 157 -6.21 -10.92 -11.87
N TYR A 158 -5.90 -10.43 -13.09
CA TYR A 158 -4.54 -10.11 -13.51
C TYR A 158 -4.41 -8.60 -13.72
N PHE A 159 -3.29 -8.05 -13.29
CA PHE A 159 -2.94 -6.64 -13.48
C PHE A 159 -1.50 -6.51 -13.95
N ALA A 160 -1.24 -5.46 -14.71
CA ALA A 160 0.08 -4.95 -15.00
C ALA A 160 0.24 -3.61 -14.25
N VAL A 161 1.22 -3.53 -13.36
CA VAL A 161 1.61 -2.29 -12.70
C VAL A 161 2.84 -1.78 -13.44
N LEU A 162 2.65 -0.70 -14.19
CA LEU A 162 3.69 -0.07 -14.99
C LEU A 162 4.43 0.94 -14.12
N ASN A 163 5.73 0.84 -14.04
CA ASN A 163 6.58 1.88 -13.48
C ASN A 163 7.00 2.82 -14.59
N VAL A 164 6.66 4.08 -14.46
CA VAL A 164 6.89 5.12 -15.45
C VAL A 164 7.60 6.31 -14.83
N ASP A 165 8.35 7.03 -15.64
CA ASP A 165 8.84 8.34 -15.23
C ASP A 165 7.67 9.32 -15.19
N PHE A 166 7.66 10.18 -14.19
CA PHE A 166 6.59 11.11 -13.90
C PHE A 166 7.20 12.44 -13.48
N GLU A 167 6.85 13.46 -14.19
CA GLU A 167 7.11 14.85 -13.81
C GLU A 167 5.80 15.46 -13.36
N PRO A 168 5.66 15.79 -12.06
CA PRO A 168 4.47 16.45 -11.59
C PRO A 168 4.37 17.84 -12.18
N GLU A 169 3.22 18.17 -12.76
CA GLU A 169 2.95 19.55 -13.18
C GLU A 169 2.97 20.46 -11.95
N PRO A 170 3.72 21.56 -11.97
CA PRO A 170 3.67 22.54 -10.92
C PRO A 170 2.23 23.02 -10.71
N ARG A 171 1.73 22.88 -9.52
CA ARG A 171 0.40 23.41 -9.18
C ARG A 171 0.57 24.69 -8.43
N SER A 172 -0.12 25.75 -8.88
CA SER A 172 -0.32 26.94 -8.09
C SER A 172 -1.22 26.56 -6.90
N ASN A 173 -0.60 26.31 -5.75
CA ASN A 173 -1.35 26.09 -4.52
C ASN A 173 -1.89 27.43 -4.04
N ALA A 174 -3.09 27.41 -3.47
CA ALA A 174 -3.70 28.62 -2.88
C ALA A 174 -2.98 29.15 -1.63
N GLY A 175 -1.80 28.59 -1.28
CA GLY A 175 -1.02 28.99 -0.09
C GLY A 175 -1.68 28.59 1.24
N GLY A 176 -2.74 27.77 1.21
CA GLY A 176 -3.49 27.37 2.39
C GLY A 176 -2.69 26.54 3.39
N THR A 177 -3.05 26.67 4.67
CA THR A 177 -2.52 25.84 5.76
C THR A 177 -3.65 25.08 6.42
N MET A 178 -3.46 23.79 6.72
CA MET A 178 -4.51 22.93 7.25
C MET A 178 -4.00 22.04 8.38
N GLY A 179 -4.71 22.04 9.52
CA GLY A 179 -4.52 21.04 10.57
C GLY A 179 -5.58 19.96 10.45
N ILE A 180 -5.20 18.71 10.67
CA ILE A 180 -6.09 17.54 10.53
C ILE A 180 -6.02 16.67 11.78
N ASP A 181 -7.17 16.45 12.42
CA ASP A 181 -7.38 15.45 13.47
C ASP A 181 -8.13 14.26 12.89
N VAL A 182 -7.55 13.05 12.96
CA VAL A 182 -8.15 11.84 12.39
C VAL A 182 -8.90 11.03 13.44
N GLY A 183 -10.07 10.50 13.06
CA GLY A 183 -10.95 9.79 13.98
C GLY A 183 -11.56 8.51 13.40
N ILE A 184 -12.18 7.70 14.27
CA ILE A 184 -12.92 6.50 13.86
C ILE A 184 -14.37 6.86 13.47
N LYS A 185 -15.00 7.80 14.18
CA LYS A 185 -16.38 8.25 13.92
C LYS A 185 -16.42 9.12 12.65
N ALA A 186 -15.72 10.22 12.67
CA ALA A 186 -15.32 10.96 11.49
C ALA A 186 -14.01 10.38 10.94
N PHE A 187 -13.75 10.49 9.64
CA PHE A 187 -12.47 10.10 9.06
C PHE A 187 -11.38 11.10 9.43
N TYR A 188 -11.69 12.39 9.32
CA TYR A 188 -10.94 13.48 9.93
C TYR A 188 -11.84 14.71 10.14
N SER A 189 -11.41 15.60 11.04
CA SER A 189 -11.88 16.98 11.15
C SER A 189 -10.73 17.93 10.83
N ASP A 190 -11.00 19.04 10.13
CA ASP A 190 -10.01 20.01 9.75
C ASP A 190 -10.08 21.28 10.61
N SER A 191 -9.02 22.11 10.52
CA SER A 191 -8.93 23.37 11.27
C SER A 191 -9.90 24.47 10.81
N ASN A 192 -10.61 24.26 9.69
CA ASN A 192 -11.66 25.15 9.21
C ASN A 192 -13.06 24.75 9.72
N GLY A 193 -13.14 23.69 10.56
CA GLY A 193 -14.40 23.18 11.12
C GLY A 193 -15.12 22.17 10.24
N ASN A 194 -14.57 21.77 9.11
CA ASN A 194 -15.18 20.76 8.26
C ASN A 194 -14.90 19.36 8.82
N THR A 195 -15.86 18.48 8.66
CA THR A 195 -15.73 17.08 9.10
C THR A 195 -16.02 16.13 7.94
N VAL A 196 -15.10 15.24 7.65
CA VAL A 196 -15.25 14.20 6.64
C VAL A 196 -15.69 12.89 7.29
N SER A 197 -16.86 12.40 6.90
CA SER A 197 -17.43 11.17 7.44
C SER A 197 -16.63 9.92 7.09
N ASN A 198 -16.52 8.97 8.02
CA ASN A 198 -15.96 7.66 7.76
C ASN A 198 -16.95 6.82 6.92
N PRO A 199 -16.60 6.38 5.69
CA PRO A 199 -17.54 5.67 4.81
C PRO A 199 -17.83 4.22 5.24
N ARG A 200 -17.09 3.64 6.19
CA ARG A 200 -17.31 2.32 6.81
C ARG A 200 -17.57 1.18 5.80
N TYR A 201 -16.83 1.13 4.71
CA TYR A 201 -17.02 0.16 3.62
C TYR A 201 -16.99 -1.30 4.08
N LEU A 202 -16.11 -1.64 5.05
CA LEU A 202 -16.05 -2.99 5.60
C LEU A 202 -17.35 -3.34 6.35
N GLU A 203 -17.86 -2.44 7.17
CA GLU A 203 -19.10 -2.66 7.94
C GLU A 203 -20.29 -2.86 7.02
N ARG A 204 -20.42 -2.01 5.98
CA ARG A 204 -21.47 -2.15 4.96
C ARG A 204 -21.42 -3.48 4.20
N SER A 205 -20.21 -4.04 4.04
CA SER A 205 -20.01 -5.32 3.35
C SER A 205 -20.04 -6.53 4.28
N MET A 206 -20.13 -6.33 5.60
CA MET A 206 -19.95 -7.38 6.61
C MET A 206 -20.97 -8.52 6.49
N ARG A 207 -22.25 -8.20 6.32
CA ARG A 207 -23.30 -9.24 6.17
C ARG A 207 -23.02 -10.16 4.98
N LYS A 208 -22.62 -9.58 3.83
CA LYS A 208 -22.24 -10.35 2.65
C LYS A 208 -20.98 -11.17 2.89
N LEU A 209 -19.97 -10.59 3.51
CA LEU A 209 -18.70 -11.26 3.81
C LEU A 209 -18.92 -12.49 4.70
N ILE A 210 -19.64 -12.35 5.80
CA ILE A 210 -19.98 -13.46 6.73
C ILE A 210 -20.72 -14.56 5.98
N ARG A 211 -21.72 -14.23 5.16
CA ARG A 211 -22.46 -15.20 4.37
C ARG A 211 -21.55 -15.99 3.43
N GLU A 212 -20.68 -15.32 2.68
CA GLU A 212 -19.78 -15.97 1.74
C GLU A 212 -18.69 -16.80 2.47
N GLN A 213 -18.22 -16.36 3.65
CA GLN A 213 -17.29 -17.13 4.48
C GLN A 213 -17.94 -18.39 5.06
N ARG A 214 -19.19 -18.30 5.58
CA ARG A 214 -19.93 -19.48 6.03
C ARG A 214 -20.15 -20.49 4.92
N ARG A 215 -20.45 -20.03 3.69
CA ARG A 215 -20.53 -20.90 2.52
C ARG A 215 -19.19 -21.56 2.20
N LEU A 216 -18.08 -20.84 2.35
CA LEU A 216 -16.73 -21.35 2.13
C LEU A 216 -16.37 -22.43 3.16
N SER A 217 -16.67 -22.23 4.43
CA SER A 217 -16.34 -23.18 5.50
C SER A 217 -17.05 -24.53 5.34
N ARG A 218 -18.27 -24.52 4.75
CA ARG A 218 -19.05 -25.73 4.48
C ARG A 218 -18.61 -26.53 3.24
N LYS A 219 -17.66 -26.02 2.45
CA LYS A 219 -17.18 -26.71 1.25
C LYS A 219 -16.02 -27.64 1.59
N GLN A 220 -16.02 -28.81 0.96
CA GLN A 220 -14.94 -29.78 1.08
C GLN A 220 -13.59 -29.15 0.70
N LYS A 221 -12.57 -29.40 1.52
CA LYS A 221 -11.20 -28.93 1.23
C LYS A 221 -10.74 -29.45 -0.12
N ASP A 222 -9.96 -28.64 -0.82
CA ASP A 222 -9.35 -28.91 -2.13
C ASP A 222 -10.33 -29.18 -3.29
N SER A 223 -11.65 -29.01 -3.09
CA SER A 223 -12.63 -29.12 -4.15
C SER A 223 -12.69 -27.86 -5.04
N HIS A 224 -13.01 -28.05 -6.33
CA HIS A 224 -13.26 -26.96 -7.28
C HIS A 224 -14.36 -25.98 -6.78
N ASN A 225 -15.38 -26.51 -6.11
CA ASN A 225 -16.46 -25.70 -5.57
C ASN A 225 -15.98 -24.81 -4.40
N ARG A 226 -15.02 -25.31 -3.60
CA ARG A 226 -14.38 -24.52 -2.56
C ARG A 226 -13.53 -23.39 -3.18
N GLU A 227 -12.79 -23.68 -4.24
CA GLU A 227 -11.99 -22.66 -4.92
C GLU A 227 -12.87 -21.58 -5.57
N LYS A 228 -13.96 -21.95 -6.24
CA LYS A 228 -14.95 -20.99 -6.75
C LYS A 228 -15.53 -20.11 -5.63
N GLN A 229 -15.84 -20.71 -4.48
CA GLN A 229 -16.38 -19.96 -3.33
C GLN A 229 -15.33 -19.06 -2.68
N ARG A 230 -14.07 -19.52 -2.60
CA ARG A 230 -12.94 -18.71 -2.12
C ARG A 230 -12.77 -17.42 -2.96
N ILE A 231 -12.87 -17.54 -4.29
CA ILE A 231 -12.82 -16.40 -5.20
C ILE A 231 -13.97 -15.40 -4.92
N ARG A 232 -15.17 -15.89 -4.59
CA ARG A 232 -16.30 -15.02 -4.21
C ARG A 232 -16.00 -14.23 -2.94
N VAL A 233 -15.44 -14.87 -1.92
CA VAL A 233 -14.98 -14.17 -0.69
C VAL A 233 -13.92 -13.13 -1.02
N ALA A 234 -12.90 -13.50 -1.82
CA ALA A 234 -11.83 -12.59 -2.21
C ALA A 234 -12.35 -11.36 -2.99
N ARG A 235 -13.38 -11.52 -3.83
CA ARG A 235 -14.02 -10.41 -4.55
C ARG A 235 -14.74 -9.43 -3.62
N VAL A 236 -15.29 -9.90 -2.50
CA VAL A 236 -15.88 -9.00 -1.49
C VAL A 236 -14.79 -8.16 -0.84
N TYR A 237 -13.68 -8.76 -0.42
CA TYR A 237 -12.53 -8.03 0.12
C TYR A 237 -11.92 -7.06 -0.89
N GLU A 238 -11.77 -7.48 -2.14
CA GLU A 238 -11.26 -6.61 -3.21
C GLU A 238 -12.15 -5.37 -3.41
N LYS A 239 -13.48 -5.55 -3.41
CA LYS A 239 -14.42 -4.43 -3.51
C LYS A 239 -14.22 -3.44 -2.36
N VAL A 240 -14.16 -3.91 -1.12
CA VAL A 240 -13.95 -3.07 0.07
C VAL A 240 -12.61 -2.33 -0.02
N THR A 241 -11.54 -3.05 -0.41
CA THR A 241 -10.21 -2.46 -0.57
C THR A 241 -10.17 -1.37 -1.64
N ASN A 242 -10.83 -1.61 -2.78
CA ASN A 242 -10.88 -0.65 -3.89
C ASN A 242 -11.67 0.61 -3.51
N GLN A 243 -12.83 0.45 -2.88
CA GLN A 243 -13.64 1.58 -2.40
C GLN A 243 -12.88 2.43 -1.38
N ARG A 244 -12.18 1.78 -0.44
CA ARG A 244 -11.35 2.46 0.54
C ARG A 244 -10.19 3.21 -0.12
N ASN A 245 -9.47 2.55 -1.04
CA ASN A 245 -8.37 3.19 -1.75
C ASN A 245 -8.83 4.39 -2.59
N ASP A 246 -9.97 4.29 -3.27
CA ASP A 246 -10.54 5.40 -4.03
C ASP A 246 -10.87 6.59 -3.12
N PHE A 247 -11.49 6.34 -1.97
CA PHE A 247 -11.77 7.35 -0.97
C PHE A 247 -10.49 8.04 -0.46
N LEU A 248 -9.49 7.24 -0.03
CA LEU A 248 -8.23 7.77 0.47
C LEU A 248 -7.48 8.58 -0.60
N GLN A 249 -7.50 8.10 -1.86
CA GLN A 249 -6.91 8.82 -2.99
C GLN A 249 -7.58 10.17 -3.23
N LYS A 250 -8.90 10.22 -3.19
CA LYS A 250 -9.67 11.47 -3.39
C LYS A 250 -9.38 12.46 -2.26
N GLN A 251 -9.46 12.01 -1.00
CA GLN A 251 -9.23 12.89 0.15
C GLN A 251 -7.80 13.43 0.17
N SER A 252 -6.79 12.57 0.00
CA SER A 252 -5.40 13.01 0.01
C SER A 252 -5.05 13.89 -1.20
N THR A 253 -5.69 13.69 -2.36
CA THR A 253 -5.49 14.58 -3.53
C THR A 253 -6.11 15.95 -3.30
N MET A 254 -7.32 16.00 -2.74
CA MET A 254 -8.02 17.25 -2.42
C MET A 254 -7.19 18.10 -1.45
N LEU A 255 -6.78 17.50 -0.33
CA LEU A 255 -6.00 18.21 0.70
C LEU A 255 -4.67 18.77 0.16
N VAL A 256 -3.90 17.97 -0.57
CA VAL A 256 -2.63 18.43 -1.17
C VAL A 256 -2.86 19.47 -2.25
N ARG A 257 -4.00 19.43 -2.95
CA ARG A 257 -4.34 20.41 -3.99
C ARG A 257 -4.74 21.78 -3.42
N GLU A 258 -5.40 21.78 -2.26
CA GLU A 258 -5.97 22.99 -1.66
C GLU A 258 -5.04 23.69 -0.66
N ASN A 259 -4.01 22.99 -0.15
CA ASN A 259 -3.16 23.49 0.92
C ASN A 259 -1.68 23.34 0.58
N GLN A 260 -0.89 24.37 0.88
CA GLN A 260 0.57 24.34 0.79
C GLN A 260 1.17 23.57 1.98
N THR A 261 0.64 23.78 3.17
CA THR A 261 1.13 23.14 4.40
C THR A 261 0.01 22.36 5.08
N ILE A 262 0.26 21.10 5.41
CA ILE A 262 -0.69 20.24 6.11
C ILE A 262 -0.04 19.70 7.38
N CYS A 263 -0.68 19.96 8.53
CA CYS A 263 -0.23 19.51 9.84
C CYS A 263 -1.08 18.29 10.28
N ILE A 264 -0.42 17.20 10.66
CA ILE A 264 -1.05 15.94 11.09
C ILE A 264 -0.43 15.46 12.41
N GLU A 265 -1.16 14.63 13.17
CA GLU A 265 -0.57 13.94 14.32
C GLU A 265 0.33 12.77 13.88
N ASP A 266 1.45 12.58 14.58
CA ASP A 266 2.29 11.39 14.43
C ASP A 266 1.71 10.22 15.23
N LEU A 267 0.73 9.53 14.64
CA LEU A 267 0.01 8.45 15.31
C LEU A 267 0.79 7.13 15.26
N ASN A 268 1.01 6.53 16.43
CA ASN A 268 1.50 5.15 16.53
C ASN A 268 0.39 4.14 16.19
N VAL A 269 -0.01 4.08 14.90
CA VAL A 269 -1.09 3.19 14.42
C VAL A 269 -0.78 1.72 14.75
N LYS A 270 0.49 1.29 14.69
CA LYS A 270 0.89 -0.08 15.03
C LYS A 270 0.61 -0.41 16.50
N GLY A 271 0.89 0.53 17.41
CA GLY A 271 0.58 0.40 18.83
C GLY A 271 -0.94 0.39 19.08
N MET A 272 -1.67 1.26 18.40
CA MET A 272 -3.13 1.36 18.55
C MET A 272 -3.87 0.08 18.10
N ILE A 273 -3.38 -0.62 17.08
CA ILE A 273 -3.97 -1.89 16.59
C ILE A 273 -3.83 -3.02 17.63
N ARG A 274 -2.91 -2.95 18.58
CA ARG A 274 -2.80 -3.93 19.68
C ARG A 274 -4.02 -3.90 20.61
N ASN A 275 -4.78 -2.81 20.64
CA ASN A 275 -6.04 -2.75 21.38
C ASN A 275 -7.11 -3.55 20.63
N HIS A 276 -7.43 -4.77 21.11
CA HIS A 276 -8.37 -5.70 20.48
C HIS A 276 -9.78 -5.11 20.28
N LYS A 277 -10.24 -4.19 21.14
CA LYS A 277 -11.56 -3.55 21.02
C LYS A 277 -11.65 -2.60 19.82
N LEU A 278 -10.56 -1.95 19.47
CA LEU A 278 -10.51 -0.93 18.42
C LEU A 278 -9.76 -1.37 17.15
N SER A 279 -8.99 -2.46 17.21
CA SER A 279 -8.11 -2.92 16.13
C SER A 279 -8.80 -3.05 14.78
N LYS A 280 -10.01 -3.62 14.74
CA LYS A 280 -10.80 -3.77 13.50
C LYS A 280 -11.20 -2.41 12.92
N SER A 281 -11.63 -1.47 13.75
CA SER A 281 -12.03 -0.13 13.31
C SER A 281 -10.82 0.65 12.80
N ILE A 282 -9.71 0.66 13.54
CA ILE A 282 -8.45 1.32 13.16
C ILE A 282 -7.90 0.75 11.85
N ALA A 283 -7.83 -0.57 11.71
CA ALA A 283 -7.40 -1.23 10.46
C ALA A 283 -8.34 -0.91 9.28
N SER A 284 -9.65 -0.74 9.53
CA SER A 284 -10.63 -0.41 8.51
C SER A 284 -10.47 1.01 7.98
N VAL A 285 -10.17 1.98 8.85
CA VAL A 285 -9.96 3.39 8.48
C VAL A 285 -8.68 3.57 7.68
N SER A 286 -7.62 2.82 8.01
CA SER A 286 -6.32 2.82 7.29
C SER A 286 -5.60 4.18 7.28
N TRP A 287 -5.48 4.84 8.43
CA TRP A 287 -4.79 6.12 8.58
C TRP A 287 -3.33 6.08 8.10
N ALA A 288 -2.57 5.03 8.43
CA ALA A 288 -1.19 4.89 7.97
C ALA A 288 -1.08 5.02 6.44
N LYS A 289 -2.00 4.37 5.70
CA LYS A 289 -2.03 4.48 4.23
C LYS A 289 -2.47 5.87 3.75
N PHE A 290 -3.35 6.53 4.49
CA PHE A 290 -3.75 7.90 4.19
C PHE A 290 -2.58 8.87 4.34
N PHE A 291 -1.82 8.79 5.42
CA PHE A 291 -0.63 9.61 5.65
C PHE A 291 0.47 9.33 4.61
N GLU A 292 0.72 8.06 4.27
CA GLU A 292 1.60 7.70 3.17
C GLU A 292 1.18 8.37 1.85
N MET A 293 -0.15 8.41 1.57
CA MET A 293 -0.66 9.07 0.37
C MET A 293 -0.52 10.59 0.42
N LEU A 294 -0.66 11.23 1.57
CA LEU A 294 -0.40 12.65 1.74
C LEU A 294 1.08 12.96 1.50
N GLU A 295 1.98 12.21 2.13
CA GLU A 295 3.44 12.43 2.05
C GLU A 295 3.98 12.32 0.63
N TYR A 296 3.67 11.21 -0.08
CA TYR A 296 4.22 11.10 -1.43
C TYR A 296 3.61 12.12 -2.41
N LYS A 297 2.35 12.51 -2.21
CA LYS A 297 1.72 13.55 -3.04
C LYS A 297 2.28 14.92 -2.71
N ALA A 298 2.48 15.23 -1.43
CA ALA A 298 3.14 16.45 -1.01
C ALA A 298 4.53 16.56 -1.64
N GLY A 299 5.33 15.47 -1.59
CA GLY A 299 6.63 15.42 -2.26
C GLY A 299 6.55 15.59 -3.79
N TRP A 300 5.45 15.16 -4.42
CA TRP A 300 5.25 15.37 -5.85
C TRP A 300 4.99 16.84 -6.22
N TYR A 301 4.23 17.55 -5.40
CA TYR A 301 3.72 18.87 -5.74
C TYR A 301 4.39 20.01 -4.95
N GLY A 302 5.43 19.71 -4.14
CA GLY A 302 6.15 20.69 -3.37
C GLY A 302 5.40 21.23 -2.14
N ASN A 303 4.42 20.45 -1.63
CA ASN A 303 3.71 20.78 -0.39
C ASN A 303 4.51 20.29 0.82
N GLU A 304 4.20 20.83 1.98
CA GLU A 304 4.83 20.48 3.25
C GLU A 304 3.88 19.69 4.15
N ILE A 305 4.39 18.62 4.77
CA ILE A 305 3.67 17.84 5.78
C ILE A 305 4.42 17.96 7.11
N HIS A 306 3.78 18.56 8.12
CA HIS A 306 4.33 18.64 9.47
C HIS A 306 3.66 17.63 10.39
N ARG A 307 4.47 16.76 11.01
CA ARG A 307 4.01 15.79 11.99
C ARG A 307 4.15 16.34 13.40
N VAL A 308 3.02 16.54 14.08
CA VAL A 308 2.97 16.97 15.48
C VAL A 308 3.22 15.75 16.37
N PRO A 309 4.06 15.87 17.44
CA PRO A 309 4.39 14.74 18.30
C PRO A 309 3.16 14.03 18.88
N THR A 310 3.19 12.69 18.95
CA THR A 310 2.11 11.81 19.42
C THR A 310 1.57 12.21 20.82
N MET A 311 2.44 12.76 21.69
CA MET A 311 2.08 13.11 23.06
C MET A 311 1.52 14.54 23.20
N TYR A 312 1.38 15.28 22.13
CA TYR A 312 0.80 16.62 22.17
C TYR A 312 -0.70 16.55 22.51
N PRO A 313 -1.17 17.23 23.57
CA PRO A 313 -2.55 17.14 24.04
C PRO A 313 -3.52 18.00 23.22
N SER A 314 -3.58 17.78 21.90
CA SER A 314 -4.32 18.59 20.93
C SER A 314 -5.78 18.80 21.32
N SER A 315 -6.48 17.76 21.72
CA SER A 315 -7.89 17.81 22.10
C SER A 315 -8.17 18.39 23.50
N GLN A 316 -7.15 18.41 24.39
CA GLN A 316 -7.30 18.87 25.77
C GLN A 316 -6.92 20.36 25.95
N THR A 317 -6.26 20.93 24.97
CA THR A 317 -5.77 22.33 25.01
C THR A 317 -6.79 23.24 24.33
N CYS A 318 -7.19 24.32 24.99
CA CYS A 318 -8.04 25.34 24.39
C CYS A 318 -7.32 26.04 23.26
N SER A 319 -7.89 26.02 22.07
CA SER A 319 -7.27 26.66 20.90
C SER A 319 -7.28 28.19 20.97
N CYS A 320 -8.09 28.79 21.85
CA CYS A 320 -8.14 30.24 22.05
C CYS A 320 -7.08 30.74 23.06
N CYS A 321 -7.03 30.15 24.26
CA CYS A 321 -6.19 30.70 25.35
C CYS A 321 -5.08 29.75 25.83
N GLY A 322 -4.93 28.57 25.26
CA GLY A 322 -3.90 27.58 25.62
C GLY A 322 -4.16 26.82 26.95
N TYR A 323 -5.26 27.12 27.66
CA TYR A 323 -5.58 26.39 28.90
C TYR A 323 -5.75 24.89 28.64
N ARG A 324 -5.11 24.04 29.46
CA ARG A 324 -5.22 22.58 29.36
C ARG A 324 -6.29 22.04 30.29
N ASN A 325 -7.37 21.51 29.71
CA ASN A 325 -8.48 20.90 30.46
C ASN A 325 -8.35 19.37 30.48
N LEU A 326 -7.90 18.81 31.61
CA LEU A 326 -7.68 17.37 31.76
C LEU A 326 -8.98 16.53 31.69
N ARG A 327 -10.14 17.15 31.97
CA ARG A 327 -11.46 16.46 31.90
C ARG A 327 -11.76 16.00 30.46
N ILE A 328 -11.23 16.69 29.46
CA ILE A 328 -11.42 16.37 28.03
C ILE A 328 -10.67 15.10 27.60
N LYS A 329 -9.86 14.51 28.46
CA LYS A 329 -9.31 13.17 28.24
C LYS A 329 -10.42 12.11 28.03
N ASN A 330 -11.61 12.33 28.60
CA ASN A 330 -12.78 11.49 28.35
C ASN A 330 -13.26 11.65 26.90
N LEU A 331 -13.17 10.56 26.11
CA LEU A 331 -13.56 10.53 24.69
C LEU A 331 -15.06 10.73 24.44
N GLY A 332 -15.90 10.62 25.48
CA GLY A 332 -17.34 10.89 25.41
C GLY A 332 -17.69 12.38 25.31
N ILE A 333 -16.80 13.26 25.79
CA ILE A 333 -17.03 14.70 25.76
C ILE A 333 -16.71 15.23 24.35
N ARG A 334 -17.71 15.71 23.65
CA ARG A 334 -17.57 16.22 22.27
C ARG A 334 -17.60 17.73 22.19
N ILE A 335 -18.43 18.36 23.01
CA ILE A 335 -18.53 19.83 23.12
C ILE A 335 -18.12 20.19 24.55
N TRP A 336 -17.32 21.22 24.72
CA TRP A 336 -16.88 21.67 26.01
C TRP A 336 -16.58 23.18 26.03
N GLU A 337 -16.80 23.77 27.16
CA GLU A 337 -16.47 25.18 27.45
C GLU A 337 -15.13 25.26 28.18
N CYS A 338 -14.30 26.21 27.77
CA CYS A 338 -13.02 26.47 28.43
C CYS A 338 -13.22 27.16 29.78
N PRO A 339 -12.75 26.60 30.93
CA PRO A 339 -12.92 27.24 32.22
C PRO A 339 -12.19 28.58 32.39
N LYS A 340 -11.22 28.91 31.50
CA LYS A 340 -10.42 30.11 31.57
C LYS A 340 -10.95 31.26 30.71
N CYS A 341 -11.37 30.98 29.49
CA CYS A 341 -11.77 32.01 28.52
C CYS A 341 -13.21 31.85 28.01
N HIS A 342 -13.97 30.91 28.55
CA HIS A 342 -15.37 30.62 28.24
C HIS A 342 -15.68 30.30 26.76
N ALA A 343 -14.64 30.09 25.92
CA ALA A 343 -14.84 29.66 24.56
C ALA A 343 -15.42 28.23 24.51
N VAL A 344 -16.47 28.05 23.69
CA VAL A 344 -17.09 26.75 23.47
C VAL A 344 -16.43 26.08 22.26
N HIS A 345 -16.02 24.83 22.44
CA HIS A 345 -15.28 24.06 21.46
C HIS A 345 -16.00 22.78 21.07
N ASP A 346 -16.08 22.50 19.77
CA ASP A 346 -16.11 21.10 19.32
C ASP A 346 -14.73 20.49 19.50
N ARG A 347 -14.66 19.33 20.11
CA ARG A 347 -13.40 18.68 20.50
C ARG A 347 -12.47 18.40 19.32
N ASP A 348 -13.03 17.86 18.23
CA ASP A 348 -12.26 17.36 17.10
C ASP A 348 -11.78 18.58 16.25
N THR A 349 -12.62 19.64 16.09
CA THR A 349 -12.24 20.92 15.49
C THR A 349 -11.19 21.65 16.32
N ASN A 350 -11.36 21.70 17.65
CA ASN A 350 -10.36 22.30 18.53
C ASN A 350 -9.00 21.60 18.44
N ALA A 351 -9.01 20.26 18.33
CA ALA A 351 -7.79 19.47 18.16
C ALA A 351 -7.09 19.80 16.84
N SER A 352 -7.83 19.88 15.73
CA SER A 352 -7.25 20.20 14.41
C SER A 352 -6.64 21.61 14.36
N ILE A 353 -7.26 22.60 15.02
CA ILE A 353 -6.69 23.96 15.16
C ILE A 353 -5.37 23.92 15.97
N ASN A 354 -5.34 23.17 17.06
CA ASN A 354 -4.13 23.02 17.86
C ASN A 354 -3.01 22.27 17.13
N ILE A 355 -3.35 21.26 16.33
CA ILE A 355 -2.42 20.54 15.46
C ILE A 355 -1.83 21.51 14.43
N LEU A 356 -2.64 22.36 13.82
CA LEU A 356 -2.16 23.38 12.88
C LEU A 356 -1.18 24.33 13.56
N LYS A 357 -1.58 24.97 14.69
CA LYS A 357 -0.75 25.91 15.42
C LYS A 357 0.59 25.30 15.82
N LYS A 358 0.57 24.06 16.35
CA LYS A 358 1.78 23.36 16.78
C LYS A 358 2.67 22.99 15.60
N GLY A 359 2.10 22.51 14.50
CA GLY A 359 2.86 22.19 13.28
C GLY A 359 3.57 23.40 12.69
N LEU A 360 2.90 24.55 12.59
CA LEU A 360 3.49 25.79 12.10
C LEU A 360 4.59 26.34 13.04
N GLN A 361 4.42 26.21 14.37
CA GLN A 361 5.47 26.58 15.33
C GLN A 361 6.75 25.74 15.15
N MET A 362 6.63 24.47 14.76
CA MET A 362 7.79 23.60 14.54
C MET A 362 8.53 23.91 13.22
N GLN A 363 7.90 24.61 12.30
CA GLN A 363 8.53 25.09 11.07
C GLN A 363 9.42 26.31 11.32
N SER A 364 9.05 27.14 12.30
CA SER A 364 9.73 28.41 12.61
C SER A 364 10.88 28.26 13.63
N ALA A 365 11.07 27.07 14.19
CA ALA A 365 12.11 26.74 15.15
C ALA A 365 13.22 25.87 14.51
#